data_c81e5c26720284c46624b17c5f0d23b9
#
_entry.id   c81e5c26720284c46624b17c5f0d23b9
#
_cell.length_a   1.000
_cell.length_b   1.000
_cell.length_c   1.000
_cell.angle_alpha   90.00
_cell.angle_beta   90.00
_cell.angle_gamma   90.00
#
_symmetry.space_group_name_H-M   'P 1'
#
loop_
_entity.id
_entity.type
_entity.pdbx_description
1 polymer ?
#
loop_
_entity_poly.entity_id
_entity_poly.type
_entity_poly.pdbx_seq_one_letter_code
_entity_poly.pdbx_strand_id
1 'polypeptide(L)'
;VPCDVTDFDALDRLGAALFERWGKLDVFIGNAGVLGPLSPLAHVDVKDWNRVVAVNVTANWRLIRSLDPLLRASGAGRVLFVTSGAAHKAKPFWGPYAISKAALDAMARTYAAEVENDGVTVMIANPGPLRTRMRAQAMPGEDPMTLPAPEDFAKKCLPLLAPDWRETGRLYDFPTDRLMDFRPPA
;
A
#
# COMPACT_ATOMS: atom_id res chain seq x y z
N VAL A 1 1.03 12.69 14.39
CA VAL A 1 0.22 13.84 13.90
C VAL A 1 -1.04 13.29 13.25
N PRO A 2 -2.26 13.63 13.70
CA PRO A 2 -3.48 13.29 12.99
C PRO A 2 -3.45 13.94 11.61
N CYS A 3 -3.67 13.15 10.54
CA CYS A 3 -3.66 13.63 9.16
C CYS A 3 -4.68 12.82 8.35
N ASP A 4 -5.60 13.49 7.69
CA ASP A 4 -6.46 12.87 6.69
C ASP A 4 -5.64 12.73 5.39
N VAL A 5 -5.46 11.51 4.91
CA VAL A 5 -4.70 11.25 3.69
C VAL A 5 -5.37 11.81 2.42
N THR A 6 -6.61 12.30 2.51
CA THR A 6 -7.28 13.01 1.42
C THR A 6 -7.10 14.54 1.47
N ASP A 7 -6.54 15.07 2.56
CA ASP A 7 -6.03 16.45 2.62
C ASP A 7 -4.62 16.47 2.03
N PHE A 8 -4.56 16.68 0.73
CA PHE A 8 -3.29 16.62 -0.01
C PHE A 8 -2.31 17.71 0.39
N ASP A 9 -2.80 18.88 0.78
CA ASP A 9 -1.94 19.95 1.29
C ASP A 9 -1.37 19.60 2.67
N ALA A 10 -2.13 18.86 3.50
CA ALA A 10 -1.62 18.36 4.76
C ALA A 10 -0.50 17.31 4.56
N LEU A 11 -0.59 16.47 3.51
CA LEU A 11 0.48 15.53 3.16
C LEU A 11 1.77 16.25 2.73
N ASP A 12 1.67 17.31 1.94
CA ASP A 12 2.82 18.12 1.53
C ASP A 12 3.45 18.82 2.76
N ARG A 13 2.63 19.39 3.66
CA ARG A 13 3.11 19.96 4.93
C ARG A 13 3.75 18.93 5.86
N LEU A 14 3.26 17.68 5.86
CA LEU A 14 3.83 16.60 6.65
C LEU A 14 5.28 16.32 6.21
N GLY A 15 5.54 16.24 4.91
CA GLY A 15 6.90 16.03 4.39
C GLY A 15 7.85 17.16 4.81
N ALA A 16 7.43 18.41 4.71
CA ALA A 16 8.22 19.55 5.17
C ALA A 16 8.52 19.49 6.67
N ALA A 17 7.52 19.18 7.51
CA ALA A 17 7.71 19.05 8.96
C ALA A 17 8.65 17.90 9.34
N LEU A 18 8.61 16.78 8.61
CA LEU A 18 9.54 15.66 8.81
C LEU A 18 10.97 16.04 8.41
N PHE A 19 11.11 16.79 7.31
CA PHE A 19 12.41 17.30 6.88
C PHE A 19 13.03 18.24 7.92
N GLU A 20 12.27 19.21 8.41
CA GLU A 20 12.72 20.15 9.44
C GLU A 20 13.12 19.43 10.74
N ARG A 21 12.39 18.39 11.10
CA ARG A 21 12.60 17.70 12.38
C ARG A 21 13.72 16.67 12.36
N TRP A 22 13.85 15.90 11.26
CA TRP A 22 14.73 14.73 11.20
C TRP A 22 15.71 14.74 10.02
N GLY A 23 15.43 15.52 8.96
CA GLY A 23 16.24 15.60 7.76
C GLY A 23 16.24 14.32 6.91
N LYS A 24 15.72 13.21 7.44
CA LYS A 24 15.63 11.90 6.77
C LYS A 24 14.43 11.10 7.25
N LEU A 25 14.08 10.08 6.49
CA LEU A 25 13.06 9.09 6.86
C LEU A 25 13.56 7.69 6.51
N ASP A 26 13.62 6.80 7.49
CA ASP A 26 14.15 5.45 7.27
C ASP A 26 13.08 4.48 6.76
N VAL A 27 11.81 4.63 7.18
CA VAL A 27 10.71 3.71 6.81
C VAL A 27 9.45 4.49 6.48
N PHE A 28 8.82 4.13 5.35
CA PHE A 28 7.47 4.56 4.97
C PHE A 28 6.59 3.35 4.70
N ILE A 29 5.40 3.29 5.32
CA ILE A 29 4.41 2.24 5.08
C ILE A 29 3.14 2.85 4.52
N GLY A 30 2.85 2.60 3.24
CA GLY A 30 1.61 2.99 2.56
C GLY A 30 0.50 1.98 2.86
N ASN A 31 -0.14 2.10 4.04
CA ASN A 31 -1.15 1.17 4.52
C ASN A 31 -2.59 1.71 4.43
N ALA A 32 -2.78 3.02 4.45
CA ALA A 32 -4.12 3.62 4.41
C ALA A 32 -4.91 3.11 3.19
N GLY A 33 -6.17 2.73 3.42
CA GLY A 33 -7.01 2.22 2.35
C GLY A 33 -8.46 2.10 2.77
N VAL A 34 -9.36 2.22 1.79
CA VAL A 34 -10.80 2.03 1.94
C VAL A 34 -11.30 1.01 0.91
N LEU A 35 -12.30 0.22 1.30
CA LEU A 35 -12.91 -0.79 0.44
C LEU A 35 -13.75 -0.17 -0.69
N GLY A 36 -14.48 0.90 -0.37
CA GLY A 36 -15.52 1.42 -1.24
C GLY A 36 -16.75 0.47 -1.30
N PRO A 37 -17.69 0.75 -2.22
CA PRO A 37 -18.88 -0.08 -2.38
C PRO A 37 -18.54 -1.38 -3.12
N LEU A 38 -19.19 -2.47 -2.72
CA LEU A 38 -19.25 -3.72 -3.48
C LEU A 38 -20.48 -3.68 -4.37
N SER A 39 -20.31 -3.25 -5.63
CA SER A 39 -21.36 -2.95 -6.58
C SER A 39 -20.93 -3.32 -8.01
N PRO A 40 -21.88 -3.60 -8.93
CA PRO A 40 -21.56 -3.64 -10.35
C PRO A 40 -20.82 -2.37 -10.78
N LEU A 41 -19.76 -2.51 -11.55
CA LEU A 41 -18.88 -1.37 -11.89
C LEU A 41 -19.63 -0.20 -12.55
N ALA A 42 -20.64 -0.51 -13.38
CA ALA A 42 -21.47 0.49 -14.02
C ALA A 42 -22.40 1.27 -13.08
N HIS A 43 -22.59 0.79 -11.84
CA HIS A 43 -23.48 1.38 -10.84
C HIS A 43 -22.73 2.03 -9.68
N VAL A 44 -21.41 2.10 -9.76
CA VAL A 44 -20.60 2.77 -8.74
C VAL A 44 -20.82 4.27 -8.82
N ASP A 45 -21.18 4.88 -7.70
CA ASP A 45 -21.33 6.32 -7.60
C ASP A 45 -19.98 7.03 -7.82
N VAL A 46 -19.99 8.14 -8.54
CA VAL A 46 -18.78 8.93 -8.86
C VAL A 46 -18.07 9.40 -7.58
N LYS A 47 -18.83 9.75 -6.54
CA LYS A 47 -18.27 10.17 -5.26
C LYS A 47 -17.50 9.03 -4.57
N ASP A 48 -18.06 7.83 -4.60
CA ASP A 48 -17.43 6.64 -4.01
C ASP A 48 -16.19 6.22 -4.79
N TRP A 49 -16.28 6.24 -6.13
CA TRP A 49 -15.12 6.03 -6.99
C TRP A 49 -13.98 7.00 -6.65
N ASN A 50 -14.28 8.30 -6.65
CA ASN A 50 -13.29 9.35 -6.37
C ASN A 50 -12.66 9.18 -4.98
N ARG A 51 -13.46 8.81 -3.96
CA ARG A 51 -12.95 8.54 -2.62
C ARG A 51 -11.97 7.37 -2.59
N VAL A 52 -12.30 6.26 -3.25
CA VAL A 52 -11.41 5.08 -3.28
C VAL A 52 -10.10 5.43 -3.99
N VAL A 53 -10.16 6.12 -5.12
CA VAL A 53 -8.97 6.56 -5.86
C VAL A 53 -8.15 7.57 -5.03
N ALA A 54 -8.79 8.52 -4.39
CA ALA A 54 -8.13 9.53 -3.56
C ALA A 54 -7.32 8.88 -2.43
N VAL A 55 -7.94 7.95 -1.68
CA VAL A 55 -7.28 7.29 -0.53
C VAL A 55 -6.27 6.24 -0.97
N ASN A 56 -6.66 5.31 -1.86
CA ASN A 56 -5.84 4.14 -2.15
C ASN A 56 -4.72 4.41 -3.15
N VAL A 57 -4.87 5.43 -4.01
CA VAL A 57 -3.91 5.73 -5.09
C VAL A 57 -3.29 7.10 -4.90
N THR A 58 -4.08 8.18 -5.00
CA THR A 58 -3.57 9.55 -5.03
C THR A 58 -2.80 9.91 -3.77
N ALA A 59 -3.29 9.52 -2.59
CA ALA A 59 -2.61 9.76 -1.33
C ALA A 59 -1.21 9.11 -1.29
N ASN A 60 -1.08 7.86 -1.76
CA ASN A 60 0.22 7.17 -1.81
C ASN A 60 1.19 7.86 -2.78
N TRP A 61 0.71 8.29 -3.96
CA TRP A 61 1.53 9.07 -4.88
C TRP A 61 2.00 10.40 -4.26
N ARG A 62 1.10 11.13 -3.58
CA ARG A 62 1.45 12.36 -2.87
C ARG A 62 2.50 12.11 -1.78
N LEU A 63 2.36 11.01 -1.03
CA LEU A 63 3.33 10.63 -0.01
C LEU A 63 4.68 10.25 -0.62
N ILE A 64 4.72 9.50 -1.74
CA ILE A 64 5.97 9.25 -2.47
C ILE A 64 6.64 10.59 -2.81
N ARG A 65 5.91 11.50 -3.48
CA ARG A 65 6.44 12.80 -3.89
C ARG A 65 6.99 13.62 -2.72
N SER A 66 6.31 13.59 -1.58
CA SER A 66 6.66 14.37 -0.40
C SER A 66 7.81 13.75 0.41
N LEU A 67 7.92 12.40 0.41
CA LEU A 67 8.84 11.66 1.27
C LEU A 67 10.08 11.12 0.54
N ASP A 68 10.09 11.06 -0.79
CA ASP A 68 11.22 10.53 -1.57
C ASP A 68 12.58 11.19 -1.22
N PRO A 69 12.69 12.52 -1.11
CA PRO A 69 13.97 13.14 -0.74
C PRO A 69 14.46 12.71 0.65
N LEU A 70 13.54 12.48 1.59
CA LEU A 70 13.85 12.02 2.94
C LEU A 70 14.28 10.56 2.98
N LEU A 71 13.63 9.71 2.17
CA LEU A 71 13.97 8.29 2.04
C LEU A 71 15.37 8.12 1.43
N ARG A 72 15.69 8.90 0.39
CA ARG A 72 17.04 8.95 -0.20
C ARG A 72 18.09 9.44 0.80
N ALA A 73 17.77 10.47 1.57
CA ALA A 73 18.66 11.02 2.60
C ALA A 73 18.95 10.02 3.74
N SER A 74 18.14 8.99 3.92
CA SER A 74 18.41 7.90 4.87
C SER A 74 19.62 7.04 4.47
N GLY A 75 19.91 6.90 3.18
CA GLY A 75 20.90 5.95 2.67
C GLY A 75 20.49 4.48 2.80
N ALA A 76 19.37 4.20 3.47
CA ALA A 76 18.77 2.88 3.64
C ALA A 76 17.24 2.99 3.76
N GLY A 77 16.61 3.79 2.89
CA GLY A 77 15.16 4.00 2.88
C GLY A 77 14.38 2.71 2.58
N ARG A 78 13.30 2.47 3.31
CA ARG A 78 12.45 1.28 3.17
C ARG A 78 11.00 1.70 2.98
N VAL A 79 10.40 1.25 1.89
CA VAL A 79 9.02 1.52 1.56
C VAL A 79 8.24 0.22 1.46
N LEU A 80 7.09 0.16 2.08
CA LEU A 80 6.17 -0.97 2.00
C LEU A 80 4.77 -0.49 1.63
N PHE A 81 4.24 -0.94 0.51
CA PHE A 81 2.86 -0.70 0.14
C PHE A 81 2.00 -1.93 0.44
N VAL A 82 0.91 -1.73 1.18
CA VAL A 82 -0.04 -2.80 1.48
C VAL A 82 -1.08 -2.89 0.36
N THR A 83 -0.96 -3.94 -0.45
CA THR A 83 -1.87 -4.25 -1.55
C THR A 83 -2.98 -5.22 -1.15
N SER A 84 -3.51 -5.95 -2.10
CA SER A 84 -4.52 -6.99 -1.90
C SER A 84 -4.51 -7.98 -3.06
N GLY A 85 -4.81 -9.24 -2.79
CA GLY A 85 -5.07 -10.22 -3.84
C GLY A 85 -6.22 -9.84 -4.78
N ALA A 86 -7.06 -8.87 -4.42
CA ALA A 86 -8.09 -8.31 -5.29
C ALA A 86 -7.50 -7.63 -6.52
N ALA A 87 -6.28 -7.08 -6.45
CA ALA A 87 -5.57 -6.47 -7.56
C ALA A 87 -5.42 -7.40 -8.79
N HIS A 88 -5.40 -8.73 -8.56
CA HIS A 88 -5.13 -9.73 -9.59
C HIS A 88 -6.31 -10.65 -9.90
N LYS A 89 -7.39 -10.61 -9.08
CA LYS A 89 -8.47 -11.62 -9.18
C LYS A 89 -9.67 -11.18 -10.01
N ALA A 90 -9.77 -9.90 -10.40
CA ALA A 90 -10.89 -9.33 -11.17
C ALA A 90 -12.27 -9.82 -10.69
N LYS A 91 -12.47 -9.92 -9.36
CA LYS A 91 -13.69 -10.45 -8.75
C LYS A 91 -14.86 -9.52 -9.05
N PRO A 92 -16.03 -10.02 -9.52
CA PRO A 92 -17.23 -9.21 -9.72
C PRO A 92 -17.59 -8.40 -8.47
N PHE A 93 -18.08 -7.19 -8.66
CA PHE A 93 -18.52 -6.23 -7.63
C PHE A 93 -17.39 -5.57 -6.81
N TRP A 94 -16.13 -5.92 -7.03
CA TRP A 94 -14.98 -5.36 -6.32
C TRP A 94 -14.25 -4.25 -7.11
N GLY A 95 -14.89 -3.74 -8.18
CA GLY A 95 -14.24 -2.87 -9.17
C GLY A 95 -13.40 -1.74 -8.60
N PRO A 96 -13.93 -0.78 -7.84
CA PRO A 96 -13.13 0.36 -7.35
C PRO A 96 -11.93 -0.07 -6.51
N TYR A 97 -12.14 -1.01 -5.60
CA TYR A 97 -11.07 -1.52 -4.74
C TYR A 97 -9.99 -2.26 -5.54
N ALA A 98 -10.40 -3.21 -6.37
CA ALA A 98 -9.49 -4.02 -7.18
C ALA A 98 -8.64 -3.14 -8.11
N ILE A 99 -9.29 -2.21 -8.81
CA ILE A 99 -8.61 -1.26 -9.72
C ILE A 99 -7.62 -0.38 -8.94
N SER A 100 -8.02 0.14 -7.77
CA SER A 100 -7.13 0.97 -6.96
C SER A 100 -5.91 0.21 -6.44
N LYS A 101 -6.05 -1.07 -6.08
CA LYS A 101 -4.92 -1.90 -5.62
C LYS A 101 -4.02 -2.33 -6.78
N ALA A 102 -4.58 -2.59 -7.97
CA ALA A 102 -3.78 -2.81 -9.17
C ALA A 102 -2.99 -1.55 -9.58
N ALA A 103 -3.59 -0.37 -9.48
CA ALA A 103 -2.91 0.90 -9.70
C ALA A 103 -1.79 1.13 -8.67
N LEU A 104 -2.02 0.78 -7.40
CA LEU A 104 -1.01 0.85 -6.34
C LEU A 104 0.18 -0.10 -6.63
N ASP A 105 -0.09 -1.33 -7.08
CA ASP A 105 0.96 -2.28 -7.46
C ASP A 105 1.81 -1.76 -8.62
N ALA A 106 1.19 -1.18 -9.64
CA ALA A 106 1.90 -0.56 -10.75
C ALA A 106 2.75 0.62 -10.29
N MET A 107 2.19 1.52 -9.48
CA MET A 107 2.90 2.68 -8.90
C MET A 107 4.10 2.26 -8.05
N ALA A 108 3.92 1.28 -7.18
CA ALA A 108 4.99 0.79 -6.31
C ALA A 108 6.15 0.19 -7.11
N ARG A 109 5.86 -0.55 -8.18
CA ARG A 109 6.86 -1.14 -9.08
C ARG A 109 7.60 -0.06 -9.88
N THR A 110 6.88 0.93 -10.39
CA THR A 110 7.48 2.07 -11.09
C THR A 110 8.44 2.80 -10.16
N TYR A 111 7.99 3.12 -8.95
CA TYR A 111 8.83 3.79 -7.97
C TYR A 111 10.04 2.94 -7.56
N ALA A 112 9.88 1.62 -7.39
CA ALA A 112 10.99 0.70 -7.11
C ALA A 112 12.09 0.77 -8.18
N ALA A 113 11.70 0.80 -9.46
CA ALA A 113 12.63 0.92 -10.58
C ALA A 113 13.33 2.29 -10.64
N GLU A 114 12.61 3.36 -10.29
CA GLU A 114 13.15 4.72 -10.27
C GLU A 114 14.21 4.94 -9.19
N VAL A 115 14.13 4.20 -8.07
CA VAL A 115 15.03 4.36 -6.91
C VAL A 115 16.01 3.20 -6.72
N GLU A 116 16.11 2.29 -7.67
CA GLU A 116 16.92 1.07 -7.58
C GLU A 116 18.37 1.32 -7.17
N ASN A 117 18.95 2.43 -7.65
CA ASN A 117 20.34 2.80 -7.41
C ASN A 117 20.54 3.83 -6.29
N ASP A 118 19.46 4.21 -5.57
CA ASP A 118 19.49 5.33 -4.63
C ASP A 118 19.47 4.89 -3.15
N GLY A 119 19.68 3.60 -2.89
CA GLY A 119 19.68 3.05 -1.54
C GLY A 119 18.29 2.93 -0.93
N VAL A 120 17.21 3.11 -1.72
CA VAL A 120 15.82 2.92 -1.31
C VAL A 120 15.30 1.58 -1.83
N THR A 121 14.69 0.76 -0.97
CA THR A 121 13.97 -0.44 -1.40
C THR A 121 12.47 -0.26 -1.25
N VAL A 122 11.72 -0.76 -2.22
CA VAL A 122 10.26 -0.67 -2.27
C VAL A 122 9.67 -2.07 -2.35
N MET A 123 8.93 -2.48 -1.35
CA MET A 123 8.25 -3.75 -1.29
C MET A 123 6.73 -3.56 -1.36
N ILE A 124 6.06 -4.58 -1.86
CA ILE A 124 4.61 -4.67 -1.90
C ILE A 124 4.20 -5.86 -1.04
N ALA A 125 3.19 -5.73 -0.20
CA ALA A 125 2.74 -6.84 0.64
C ALA A 125 1.22 -7.09 0.47
N ASN A 126 0.87 -8.33 0.14
CA ASN A 126 -0.51 -8.81 0.16
C ASN A 126 -0.81 -9.46 1.51
N PRO A 127 -1.67 -8.87 2.35
CA PRO A 127 -2.04 -9.45 3.63
C PRO A 127 -2.96 -10.67 3.51
N GLY A 128 -3.62 -10.87 2.35
CA GLY A 128 -4.73 -11.79 2.26
C GLY A 128 -5.92 -11.36 3.13
N PRO A 129 -6.83 -12.30 3.46
CA PRO A 129 -7.92 -12.04 4.39
C PRO A 129 -7.40 -12.00 5.83
N LEU A 130 -7.54 -10.84 6.48
CA LEU A 130 -7.22 -10.62 7.89
C LEU A 130 -8.48 -10.28 8.69
N ARG A 131 -8.45 -10.53 9.99
CA ARG A 131 -9.51 -10.18 10.94
C ARG A 131 -9.57 -8.67 11.16
N THR A 132 -10.21 -7.97 10.23
CA THR A 132 -10.34 -6.51 10.23
C THR A 132 -11.79 -6.07 10.04
N ARG A 133 -12.09 -4.82 10.41
CA ARG A 133 -13.40 -4.20 10.12
C ARG A 133 -13.69 -4.19 8.61
N MET A 134 -12.70 -3.90 7.77
CA MET A 134 -12.85 -3.92 6.31
C MET A 134 -13.26 -5.32 5.81
N ARG A 135 -12.67 -6.38 6.37
CA ARG A 135 -13.00 -7.76 6.01
C ARG A 135 -14.42 -8.12 6.43
N ALA A 136 -14.82 -7.78 7.64
CA ALA A 136 -16.19 -8.00 8.13
C ALA A 136 -17.24 -7.25 7.27
N GLN A 137 -16.91 -6.05 6.81
CA GLN A 137 -17.77 -5.30 5.88
C GLN A 137 -17.86 -5.98 4.50
N ALA A 138 -16.76 -6.53 3.99
CA ALA A 138 -16.72 -7.19 2.69
C ALA A 138 -17.36 -8.58 2.69
N MET A 139 -17.34 -9.28 3.83
CA MET A 139 -17.75 -10.69 3.99
C MET A 139 -18.50 -10.86 5.31
N PRO A 140 -19.71 -10.32 5.44
CA PRO A 140 -20.42 -10.23 6.72
C PRO A 140 -20.84 -11.60 7.31
N GLY A 141 -20.82 -12.67 6.51
CA GLY A 141 -21.11 -14.04 6.98
C GLY A 141 -19.89 -14.88 7.35
N GLU A 142 -18.68 -14.31 7.28
CA GLU A 142 -17.45 -15.03 7.58
C GLU A 142 -17.14 -14.96 9.08
N ASP A 143 -16.79 -16.11 9.70
CA ASP A 143 -16.33 -16.12 11.08
C ASP A 143 -14.94 -15.45 11.19
N PRO A 144 -14.84 -14.29 11.86
CA PRO A 144 -13.58 -13.59 11.97
C PRO A 144 -12.50 -14.37 12.75
N MET A 145 -12.89 -15.35 13.56
CA MET A 145 -11.94 -16.17 14.34
C MET A 145 -11.17 -17.18 13.48
N THR A 146 -11.64 -17.46 12.27
CA THR A 146 -10.93 -18.28 11.30
C THR A 146 -9.81 -17.53 10.55
N LEU A 147 -9.72 -16.21 10.76
CA LEU A 147 -8.78 -15.34 10.05
C LEU A 147 -7.58 -14.97 10.92
N PRO A 148 -6.37 -14.87 10.33
CA PRO A 148 -5.20 -14.33 11.01
C PRO A 148 -5.45 -12.92 11.55
N ALA A 149 -4.78 -12.58 12.64
CA ALA A 149 -4.80 -11.23 13.18
C ALA A 149 -3.90 -10.30 12.34
N PRO A 150 -4.22 -8.99 12.27
CA PRO A 150 -3.36 -8.00 11.61
C PRO A 150 -1.92 -7.99 12.14
N GLU A 151 -1.73 -8.29 13.42
CA GLU A 151 -0.45 -8.35 14.10
C GLU A 151 0.44 -9.47 13.56
N ASP A 152 -0.14 -10.59 13.11
CA ASP A 152 0.61 -11.71 12.51
C ASP A 152 1.20 -11.30 11.16
N PHE A 153 0.41 -10.58 10.34
CA PHE A 153 0.91 -9.99 9.11
C PHE A 153 1.99 -8.94 9.38
N ALA A 154 1.77 -8.04 10.33
CA ALA A 154 2.72 -6.99 10.68
C ALA A 154 4.08 -7.55 11.08
N LYS A 155 4.11 -8.61 11.93
CA LYS A 155 5.36 -9.29 12.32
C LYS A 155 6.12 -9.84 11.10
N LYS A 156 5.43 -10.39 10.11
CA LYS A 156 6.03 -10.92 8.88
C LYS A 156 6.54 -9.82 7.95
N CYS A 157 6.04 -8.60 8.06
CA CYS A 157 6.53 -7.45 7.29
C CYS A 157 7.82 -6.85 7.88
N LEU A 158 8.15 -7.06 9.16
CA LEU A 158 9.32 -6.45 9.79
C LEU A 158 10.66 -6.77 9.07
N PRO A 159 10.94 -8.02 8.65
CA PRO A 159 12.16 -8.33 7.90
C PRO A 159 12.28 -7.55 6.59
N LEU A 160 11.15 -7.25 5.92
CA LEU A 160 11.13 -6.49 4.65
C LEU A 160 11.54 -5.03 4.83
N LEU A 161 11.53 -4.54 6.07
CA LEU A 161 11.88 -3.17 6.46
C LEU A 161 13.26 -3.08 7.13
N ALA A 162 13.97 -4.20 7.26
CA ALA A 162 15.28 -4.24 7.88
C ALA A 162 16.33 -3.47 7.03
N PRO A 163 17.31 -2.78 7.66
CA PRO A 163 18.32 -1.99 6.92
C PRO A 163 19.20 -2.80 5.98
N ASP A 164 19.31 -4.10 6.18
CA ASP A 164 20.07 -5.05 5.36
C ASP A 164 19.23 -5.74 4.28
N TRP A 165 17.91 -5.48 4.21
CA TRP A 165 17.04 -5.99 3.16
C TRP A 165 17.46 -5.42 1.79
N ARG A 166 17.52 -6.26 0.74
CA ARG A 166 18.02 -5.85 -0.60
C ARG A 166 17.01 -6.05 -1.72
N GLU A 167 15.96 -6.86 -1.50
CA GLU A 167 14.94 -7.08 -2.52
C GLU A 167 14.10 -5.81 -2.72
N THR A 168 13.78 -5.50 -3.97
CA THR A 168 12.93 -4.34 -4.34
C THR A 168 11.99 -4.70 -5.48
N GLY A 169 10.88 -4.02 -5.61
CA GLY A 169 9.90 -4.23 -6.68
C GLY A 169 9.15 -5.56 -6.61
N ARG A 170 9.25 -6.33 -5.50
CA ARG A 170 8.64 -7.65 -5.35
C ARG A 170 7.40 -7.61 -4.45
N LEU A 171 6.55 -8.62 -4.61
CA LEU A 171 5.35 -8.85 -3.80
C LEU A 171 5.63 -9.91 -2.73
N TYR A 172 5.48 -9.55 -1.47
CA TYR A 172 5.35 -10.52 -0.39
C TYR A 172 3.88 -10.93 -0.24
N ASP A 173 3.60 -12.22 -0.41
CA ASP A 173 2.26 -12.81 -0.26
C ASP A 173 2.17 -13.52 1.10
N PHE A 174 1.54 -12.88 2.08
CA PHE A 174 1.42 -13.41 3.44
C PHE A 174 0.69 -14.76 3.51
N PRO A 175 -0.43 -15.00 2.76
CA PRO A 175 -1.10 -16.30 2.81
C PRO A 175 -0.23 -17.48 2.42
N THR A 176 0.75 -17.29 1.56
CA THR A 176 1.68 -18.36 1.11
C THR A 176 3.08 -18.26 1.73
N ASP A 177 3.34 -17.18 2.46
CA ASP A 177 4.65 -16.82 3.04
C ASP A 177 5.77 -16.82 1.98
N ARG A 178 5.50 -16.19 0.82
CA ARG A 178 6.41 -16.19 -0.34
C ARG A 178 6.65 -14.80 -0.89
N LEU A 179 7.87 -14.60 -1.40
CA LEU A 179 8.21 -13.50 -2.29
C LEU A 179 7.90 -13.91 -3.73
N MET A 180 7.22 -13.03 -4.45
CA MET A 180 6.77 -13.25 -5.82
C MET A 180 7.25 -12.12 -6.73
N ASP A 181 7.60 -12.47 -7.96
CA ASP A 181 7.91 -11.50 -9.00
C ASP A 181 6.64 -11.16 -9.80
N PHE A 182 6.54 -9.90 -10.20
CA PHE A 182 5.54 -9.51 -11.19
C PHE A 182 6.05 -9.91 -12.59
N ARG A 183 5.35 -10.81 -13.26
CA ARG A 183 5.68 -11.21 -14.62
C ARG A 183 5.06 -10.22 -15.60
N PRO A 184 5.85 -9.53 -16.45
CA PRO A 184 5.29 -8.77 -17.55
C PRO A 184 4.63 -9.73 -18.54
N PRO A 185 3.62 -9.28 -19.31
CA PRO A 185 3.18 -10.01 -20.49
C PRO A 185 4.35 -10.19 -21.45
N ALA A 186 4.34 -11.31 -22.16
CA ALA A 186 5.35 -11.63 -23.17
C ALA A 186 5.27 -10.65 -24.34
#